data_320bef644ddfb6ead2af551ca31f21cd
#
_entry.id   320bef644ddfb6ead2af551ca31f21cd
#
_cell.length_a   1.000
_cell.length_b   1.000
_cell.length_c   1.000
_cell.angle_alpha   90.00
_cell.angle_beta   90.00
_cell.angle_gamma   90.00
#
_symmetry.space_group_name_H-M   'P 1'
#
loop_
_entity.id
_entity.type
_entity.pdbx_description
1 polymer ?
#
loop_
_entity_poly.entity_id
_entity_poly.type
_entity_poly.pdbx_seq_one_letter_code
_entity_poly.pdbx_strand_id
1 'polypeptide(L)'
;MNRKGILLAGGTGTRLWPLTRAVSKQLLPLYDKPMVYYPLSVLMLAGIREILLISTPQDLPLFKLLLGDGKSLGLKLSYAEQPKPEGLAQAYQIGAKFVGSDPSCLILGDNFFYGAELGKLLASAQAREKGATIFAYQVVDPSLYGVLTFDEQSRITSIEEKPAKPKSHWANCGIYFYDGRAVEFARGLKPSARGELEITDLSRCYMKDNTLHGGKFGRGSAWLDTGTADGLLQAAQFVQTVQTRTGLLIGSPEEVAFRKGWIGAKELRGLADAIGKNAYAETLRQIAGE
;
A
#
# COMPACT_ATOMS: atom_id res chain seq x y z
N MET A 1 -8.01 18.01 3.35
CA MET A 1 -8.32 16.96 4.37
C MET A 1 -7.01 16.29 4.77
N ASN A 2 -6.70 16.22 6.08
CA ASN A 2 -5.48 15.54 6.56
C ASN A 2 -5.81 14.05 6.82
N ARG A 3 -5.53 13.19 5.85
CA ARG A 3 -5.76 11.73 5.96
C ARG A 3 -4.51 11.06 6.52
N LYS A 4 -4.69 10.15 7.48
CA LYS A 4 -3.62 9.34 8.05
C LYS A 4 -3.32 8.12 7.17
N GLY A 5 -2.05 7.77 7.02
CA GLY A 5 -1.63 6.55 6.32
C GLY A 5 -1.32 5.42 7.29
N ILE A 6 -1.71 4.20 6.96
CA ILE A 6 -1.20 2.98 7.61
C ILE A 6 -0.52 2.16 6.51
N LEU A 7 0.76 1.88 6.68
CA LEU A 7 1.52 0.98 5.85
C LEU A 7 1.74 -0.31 6.64
N LEU A 8 1.01 -1.37 6.25
CA LEU A 8 1.07 -2.65 6.95
C LEU A 8 2.16 -3.54 6.34
N ALA A 9 3.27 -3.64 7.04
CA ALA A 9 4.45 -4.42 6.65
C ALA A 9 4.72 -5.58 7.62
N GLY A 10 3.63 -6.19 8.13
CA GLY A 10 3.68 -7.36 8.99
C GLY A 10 3.56 -8.68 8.22
N GLY A 11 3.38 -9.76 8.98
CA GLY A 11 3.21 -11.11 8.44
C GLY A 11 4.50 -11.94 8.41
N THR A 12 4.35 -13.26 8.40
CA THR A 12 5.47 -14.23 8.50
C THR A 12 6.22 -14.46 7.20
N GLY A 13 5.66 -14.06 6.05
CA GLY A 13 6.26 -14.24 4.73
C GLY A 13 6.58 -15.68 4.33
N THR A 14 5.97 -16.69 4.96
CA THR A 14 6.33 -18.13 4.80
C THR A 14 6.24 -18.63 3.36
N ARG A 15 5.38 -18.05 2.52
CA ARG A 15 5.28 -18.40 1.10
C ARG A 15 6.55 -18.06 0.28
N LEU A 16 7.40 -17.19 0.84
CA LEU A 16 8.68 -16.79 0.25
C LEU A 16 9.90 -17.44 0.91
N TRP A 17 9.71 -18.37 1.86
CA TRP A 17 10.85 -19.08 2.43
C TRP A 17 11.64 -19.82 1.33
N PRO A 18 13.00 -19.83 1.42
CA PRO A 18 13.86 -19.31 2.52
C PRO A 18 14.17 -17.81 2.47
N LEU A 19 13.76 -17.05 1.45
CA LEU A 19 14.11 -15.62 1.28
C LEU A 19 13.74 -14.74 2.49
N THR A 20 12.60 -15.05 3.13
CA THR A 20 12.06 -14.28 4.25
C THR A 20 12.35 -14.91 5.62
N ARG A 21 13.28 -15.85 5.70
CA ARG A 21 13.59 -16.51 6.99
C ARG A 21 14.25 -15.57 7.98
N ALA A 22 15.03 -14.61 7.49
CA ALA A 22 15.82 -13.69 8.32
C ALA A 22 15.40 -12.22 8.19
N VAL A 23 14.47 -11.89 7.28
CA VAL A 23 14.08 -10.51 6.98
C VAL A 23 12.64 -10.46 6.49
N SER A 24 11.93 -9.38 6.84
CA SER A 24 10.60 -9.10 6.31
C SER A 24 10.60 -9.08 4.78
N LYS A 25 9.55 -9.66 4.15
CA LYS A 25 9.40 -9.63 2.68
C LYS A 25 9.39 -8.21 2.11
N GLN A 26 8.87 -7.24 2.84
CA GLN A 26 8.78 -5.85 2.41
C GLN A 26 10.14 -5.14 2.38
N LEU A 27 11.17 -5.75 2.96
CA LEU A 27 12.57 -5.29 2.88
C LEU A 27 13.35 -5.99 1.77
N LEU A 28 12.80 -7.05 1.14
CA LEU A 28 13.43 -7.68 -0.02
C LEU A 28 13.53 -6.67 -1.17
N PRO A 29 14.59 -6.75 -1.99
CA PRO A 29 14.71 -5.90 -3.15
C PRO A 29 13.63 -6.23 -4.19
N LEU A 30 12.99 -5.20 -4.72
CA LEU A 30 12.16 -5.27 -5.91
C LEU A 30 12.84 -4.45 -7.00
N TYR A 31 13.67 -5.10 -7.79
CA TYR A 31 14.62 -4.55 -8.75
C TYR A 31 15.71 -3.71 -8.08
N ASP A 32 15.57 -2.37 -8.01
CA ASP A 32 16.62 -1.42 -7.61
C ASP A 32 16.44 -0.81 -6.21
N LYS A 33 15.34 -1.16 -5.52
CA LYS A 33 15.03 -0.60 -4.19
C LYS A 33 14.20 -1.57 -3.34
N PRO A 34 14.10 -1.36 -2.00
CA PRO A 34 13.26 -2.21 -1.14
C PRO A 34 11.78 -2.15 -1.54
N MET A 35 11.10 -3.29 -1.46
CA MET A 35 9.68 -3.43 -1.83
C MET A 35 8.78 -2.39 -1.15
N VAL A 36 9.04 -2.07 0.13
CA VAL A 36 8.25 -1.11 0.91
C VAL A 36 8.21 0.31 0.30
N TYR A 37 9.17 0.68 -0.54
CA TYR A 37 9.21 1.98 -1.22
C TYR A 37 8.02 2.17 -2.16
N TYR A 38 7.56 1.11 -2.81
CA TYR A 38 6.44 1.17 -3.76
C TYR A 38 5.12 1.57 -3.08
N PRO A 39 4.62 0.83 -2.06
CA PRO A 39 3.40 1.24 -1.37
C PRO A 39 3.56 2.55 -0.57
N LEU A 40 4.76 2.85 -0.04
CA LEU A 40 5.05 4.16 0.57
C LEU A 40 4.84 5.27 -0.46
N SER A 41 5.39 5.13 -1.66
CA SER A 41 5.20 6.09 -2.76
C SER A 41 3.74 6.26 -3.15
N VAL A 42 2.92 5.20 -3.09
CA VAL A 42 1.47 5.29 -3.37
C VAL A 42 0.75 6.14 -2.32
N LEU A 43 1.05 5.98 -1.03
CA LEU A 43 0.53 6.86 0.03
C LEU A 43 0.95 8.33 -0.20
N MET A 44 2.20 8.54 -0.59
CA MET A 44 2.72 9.87 -0.90
C MET A 44 2.04 10.48 -2.14
N LEU A 45 1.81 9.70 -3.20
CA LEU A 45 1.06 10.11 -4.38
C LEU A 45 -0.37 10.52 -4.03
N ALA A 46 -1.01 9.85 -3.08
CA ALA A 46 -2.30 10.24 -2.53
C ALA A 46 -2.26 11.53 -1.69
N GLY A 47 -1.07 12.10 -1.45
CA GLY A 47 -0.89 13.32 -0.66
C GLY A 47 -0.84 13.08 0.86
N ILE A 48 -0.66 11.84 1.29
CA ILE A 48 -0.62 11.46 2.71
C ILE A 48 0.79 11.64 3.25
N ARG A 49 0.95 12.43 4.30
CA ARG A 49 2.25 12.76 4.91
C ARG A 49 2.46 12.20 6.30
N GLU A 50 1.38 11.95 7.07
CA GLU A 50 1.46 11.30 8.37
C GLU A 50 1.17 9.81 8.20
N ILE A 51 2.19 8.95 8.42
CA ILE A 51 2.11 7.53 8.10
C ILE A 51 2.58 6.72 9.31
N LEU A 52 1.78 5.72 9.69
CA LEU A 52 2.14 4.68 10.66
C LEU A 52 2.57 3.42 9.90
N LEU A 53 3.83 3.02 10.07
CA LEU A 53 4.30 1.72 9.60
C LEU A 53 4.12 0.71 10.73
N ILE A 54 3.41 -0.38 10.41
CA ILE A 54 3.16 -1.49 11.34
C ILE A 54 3.93 -2.71 10.84
N SER A 55 4.79 -3.28 11.69
CA SER A 55 5.57 -4.47 11.36
C SER A 55 5.77 -5.36 12.58
N THR A 56 6.41 -6.52 12.38
CA THR A 56 6.77 -7.42 13.49
C THR A 56 7.78 -6.75 14.41
N PRO A 57 7.86 -7.13 15.71
CA PRO A 57 8.89 -6.62 16.61
C PRO A 57 10.30 -6.87 16.10
N GLN A 58 10.53 -8.00 15.42
CA GLN A 58 11.83 -8.37 14.84
C GLN A 58 12.26 -7.44 13.71
N ASP A 59 11.34 -7.10 12.80
CA ASP A 59 11.67 -6.36 11.57
C ASP A 59 11.54 -4.84 11.74
N LEU A 60 10.77 -4.36 12.71
CA LEU A 60 10.51 -2.94 12.92
C LEU A 60 11.77 -2.08 13.05
N PRO A 61 12.85 -2.53 13.75
CA PRO A 61 14.11 -1.79 13.79
C PRO A 61 14.74 -1.57 12.41
N LEU A 62 14.61 -2.53 11.49
CA LEU A 62 15.16 -2.41 10.14
C LEU A 62 14.38 -1.38 9.31
N PHE A 63 13.06 -1.31 9.45
CA PHE A 63 12.26 -0.26 8.84
C PHE A 63 12.61 1.13 9.38
N LYS A 64 12.84 1.26 10.70
CA LYS A 64 13.29 2.51 11.31
C LYS A 64 14.66 2.93 10.80
N LEU A 65 15.59 1.96 10.62
CA LEU A 65 16.89 2.23 10.03
C LEU A 65 16.78 2.69 8.57
N LEU A 66 15.91 2.06 7.77
CA LEU A 66 15.74 2.36 6.35
C LEU A 66 15.06 3.72 6.11
N LEU A 67 13.98 4.02 6.85
CA LEU A 67 13.09 5.14 6.54
C LEU A 67 13.22 6.33 7.52
N GLY A 68 13.89 6.15 8.66
CA GLY A 68 14.05 7.17 9.68
C GLY A 68 12.72 7.71 10.22
N ASP A 69 12.67 9.01 10.48
CA ASP A 69 11.45 9.71 10.91
C ASP A 69 10.65 10.31 9.73
N GLY A 70 11.15 10.15 8.51
CA GLY A 70 10.52 10.60 7.27
C GLY A 70 10.76 12.08 6.94
N LYS A 71 11.38 12.85 7.82
CA LYS A 71 11.55 14.32 7.61
C LYS A 71 12.30 14.65 6.32
N SER A 72 13.30 13.84 5.96
CA SER A 72 14.06 14.02 4.73
C SER A 72 13.21 13.94 3.45
N LEU A 73 12.02 13.33 3.54
CA LEU A 73 11.03 13.22 2.48
C LEU A 73 9.82 14.15 2.70
N GLY A 74 9.87 15.02 3.70
CA GLY A 74 8.73 15.84 4.09
C GLY A 74 7.58 15.06 4.71
N LEU A 75 7.83 13.85 5.23
CA LEU A 75 6.88 12.98 5.91
C LEU A 75 7.03 13.06 7.43
N LYS A 76 6.02 12.52 8.12
CA LYS A 76 6.06 12.20 9.54
C LYS A 76 5.75 10.71 9.69
N LEU A 77 6.80 9.92 9.86
CA LEU A 77 6.68 8.48 10.06
C LEU A 77 6.57 8.16 11.56
N SER A 78 5.66 7.27 11.87
CA SER A 78 5.49 6.63 13.17
C SER A 78 5.56 5.12 12.99
N TYR A 79 5.84 4.40 14.06
CA TYR A 79 6.09 2.95 14.00
C TYR A 79 5.33 2.26 15.11
N ALA A 80 4.72 1.11 14.79
CA ALA A 80 4.04 0.26 15.77
C ALA A 80 4.33 -1.21 15.51
N GLU A 81 4.33 -1.99 16.58
CA GLU A 81 4.55 -3.42 16.51
C GLU A 81 3.26 -4.18 16.29
N GLN A 82 3.31 -5.20 15.44
CA GLN A 82 2.31 -6.25 15.30
C GLN A 82 2.93 -7.56 15.84
N PRO A 83 2.75 -7.91 17.12
CA PRO A 83 3.37 -9.09 17.71
C PRO A 83 2.93 -10.40 17.07
N LYS A 84 1.66 -10.46 16.63
CA LYS A 84 1.07 -11.61 15.93
C LYS A 84 0.21 -11.11 14.77
N PRO A 85 0.32 -11.71 13.57
CA PRO A 85 -0.49 -11.35 12.42
C PRO A 85 -1.90 -11.97 12.54
N GLU A 86 -2.84 -11.23 13.12
CA GLU A 86 -4.22 -11.66 13.36
C GLU A 86 -5.21 -11.08 12.34
N GLY A 87 -4.72 -10.77 11.13
CA GLY A 87 -5.51 -10.25 10.03
C GLY A 87 -5.25 -8.78 9.72
N LEU A 88 -5.70 -8.33 8.55
CA LEU A 88 -5.40 -6.98 8.04
C LEU A 88 -6.12 -5.88 8.81
N ALA A 89 -7.36 -6.13 9.29
CA ALA A 89 -8.11 -5.13 10.06
C ALA A 89 -7.51 -4.88 11.45
N GLN A 90 -6.65 -5.78 11.98
CA GLN A 90 -5.90 -5.56 13.21
C GLN A 90 -5.05 -4.28 13.14
N ALA A 91 -4.63 -3.86 11.94
CA ALA A 91 -3.89 -2.62 11.76
C ALA A 91 -4.63 -1.39 12.32
N TYR A 92 -5.97 -1.37 12.28
CA TYR A 92 -6.79 -0.32 12.88
C TYR A 92 -6.90 -0.41 14.39
N GLN A 93 -6.79 -1.61 14.97
CA GLN A 93 -6.73 -1.78 16.43
C GLN A 93 -5.37 -1.32 16.97
N ILE A 94 -4.27 -1.73 16.33
CA ILE A 94 -2.91 -1.30 16.66
C ILE A 94 -2.75 0.20 16.45
N GLY A 95 -3.20 0.71 15.32
CA GLY A 95 -3.13 2.12 14.93
C GLY A 95 -4.21 3.01 15.53
N ALA A 96 -5.06 2.51 16.44
CA ALA A 96 -6.23 3.25 16.92
C ALA A 96 -5.90 4.62 17.51
N LYS A 97 -4.83 4.73 18.30
CA LYS A 97 -4.37 6.00 18.87
C LYS A 97 -3.82 6.96 17.80
N PHE A 98 -3.17 6.43 16.79
CA PHE A 98 -2.60 7.21 15.68
C PHE A 98 -3.70 7.74 14.76
N VAL A 99 -4.64 6.90 14.37
CA VAL A 99 -5.75 7.27 13.47
C VAL A 99 -6.76 8.15 14.18
N GLY A 100 -7.18 7.78 15.41
CA GLY A 100 -8.22 8.49 16.15
C GLY A 100 -9.54 8.47 15.38
N SER A 101 -10.09 9.65 15.16
CA SER A 101 -11.29 9.90 14.34
C SER A 101 -10.96 10.50 12.97
N ASP A 102 -9.69 10.53 12.58
CA ASP A 102 -9.28 11.04 11.27
C ASP A 102 -9.60 10.03 10.15
N PRO A 103 -9.89 10.51 8.93
CA PRO A 103 -9.93 9.64 7.79
C PRO A 103 -8.55 9.02 7.53
N SER A 104 -8.54 7.80 7.01
CA SER A 104 -7.31 7.03 6.86
C SER A 104 -7.22 6.31 5.51
N CYS A 105 -6.00 5.95 5.14
CA CYS A 105 -5.71 5.03 4.05
C CYS A 105 -4.81 3.92 4.58
N LEU A 106 -5.23 2.67 4.45
CA LEU A 106 -4.40 1.51 4.71
C LEU A 106 -3.91 0.95 3.39
N ILE A 107 -2.60 0.66 3.31
CA ILE A 107 -1.98 -0.03 2.18
C ILE A 107 -1.14 -1.21 2.67
N LEU A 108 -1.17 -2.29 1.90
CA LEU A 108 -0.36 -3.47 2.17
C LEU A 108 1.06 -3.24 1.64
N GLY A 109 2.06 -3.54 2.48
CA GLY A 109 3.47 -3.27 2.22
C GLY A 109 4.12 -4.14 1.14
N ASP A 110 3.39 -5.13 0.62
CA ASP A 110 3.82 -6.07 -0.43
C ASP A 110 3.04 -5.90 -1.74
N ASN A 111 2.29 -4.82 -1.88
CA ASN A 111 1.51 -4.56 -3.08
C ASN A 111 2.19 -3.50 -3.96
N PHE A 112 2.32 -3.84 -5.23
CA PHE A 112 2.85 -2.96 -6.27
C PHE A 112 1.70 -2.44 -7.13
N PHE A 113 1.68 -1.13 -7.37
CA PHE A 113 0.71 -0.45 -8.22
C PHE A 113 1.40 0.40 -9.27
N TYR A 114 0.95 0.30 -10.51
CA TYR A 114 1.42 1.13 -11.62
C TYR A 114 0.28 1.42 -12.61
N GLY A 115 0.31 2.59 -13.23
CA GLY A 115 -0.62 2.94 -14.30
C GLY A 115 -0.93 4.43 -14.35
N ALA A 116 -1.25 4.93 -15.53
CA ALA A 116 -1.54 6.36 -15.75
C ALA A 116 -2.75 6.86 -14.95
N GLU A 117 -3.71 5.98 -14.64
CA GLU A 117 -4.93 6.34 -13.90
C GLU A 117 -4.72 6.33 -12.37
N LEU A 118 -3.61 5.78 -11.88
CA LEU A 118 -3.37 5.62 -10.44
C LEU A 118 -3.56 6.95 -9.70
N GLY A 119 -2.94 8.02 -10.17
CA GLY A 119 -3.04 9.34 -9.54
C GLY A 119 -4.47 9.87 -9.47
N LYS A 120 -5.28 9.67 -10.52
CA LYS A 120 -6.70 10.09 -10.56
C LYS A 120 -7.56 9.29 -9.59
N LEU A 121 -7.36 7.97 -9.55
CA LEU A 121 -8.08 7.08 -8.64
C LEU A 121 -7.77 7.42 -7.18
N LEU A 122 -6.50 7.63 -6.84
CA LEU A 122 -6.07 8.04 -5.51
C LEU A 122 -6.65 9.42 -5.12
N ALA A 123 -6.62 10.40 -6.02
CA ALA A 123 -7.16 11.73 -5.78
C ALA A 123 -8.68 11.70 -5.54
N SER A 124 -9.42 10.89 -6.32
CA SER A 124 -10.85 10.70 -6.13
C SER A 124 -11.18 10.08 -4.76
N ALA A 125 -10.43 9.07 -4.34
CA ALA A 125 -10.60 8.44 -3.03
C ALA A 125 -10.20 9.40 -1.89
N GLN A 126 -9.13 10.16 -2.07
CA GLN A 126 -8.65 11.17 -1.11
C GLN A 126 -9.67 12.30 -0.88
N ALA A 127 -10.37 12.72 -1.92
CA ALA A 127 -11.37 13.78 -1.85
C ALA A 127 -12.68 13.35 -1.15
N ARG A 128 -12.91 12.05 -0.98
CA ARG A 128 -14.13 11.54 -0.37
C ARG A 128 -14.08 11.67 1.15
N GLU A 129 -14.97 12.48 1.71
CA GLU A 129 -15.01 12.77 3.14
C GLU A 129 -15.71 11.70 3.96
N LYS A 130 -16.75 11.07 3.41
CA LYS A 130 -17.57 10.07 4.10
C LYS A 130 -17.53 8.74 3.36
N GLY A 131 -17.59 7.66 4.13
CA GLY A 131 -17.62 6.32 3.62
C GLY A 131 -16.22 5.72 3.37
N ALA A 132 -16.20 4.68 2.57
CA ALA A 132 -14.99 3.97 2.20
C ALA A 132 -14.83 3.90 0.68
N THR A 133 -13.59 3.84 0.22
CA THR A 133 -13.24 3.50 -1.16
C THR A 133 -12.24 2.37 -1.15
N ILE A 134 -12.56 1.29 -1.86
CA ILE A 134 -11.68 0.16 -2.11
C ILE A 134 -11.49 -0.03 -3.60
N PHE A 135 -10.42 -0.71 -3.99
CA PHE A 135 -10.05 -0.82 -5.40
C PHE A 135 -10.09 -2.25 -5.88
N ALA A 136 -10.53 -2.43 -7.12
CA ALA A 136 -10.63 -3.70 -7.79
C ALA A 136 -9.70 -3.76 -9.00
N TYR A 137 -9.05 -4.90 -9.16
CA TYR A 137 -8.24 -5.24 -10.34
C TYR A 137 -8.71 -6.57 -10.91
N GLN A 138 -8.80 -6.67 -12.23
CA GLN A 138 -9.23 -7.90 -12.88
C GLN A 138 -8.08 -8.89 -12.95
N VAL A 139 -8.28 -10.09 -12.39
CA VAL A 139 -7.29 -11.17 -12.37
C VAL A 139 -7.84 -12.44 -13.00
N VAL A 140 -6.95 -13.33 -13.42
CA VAL A 140 -7.35 -14.64 -13.97
C VAL A 140 -7.92 -15.54 -12.89
N ASP A 141 -7.24 -15.64 -11.74
CA ASP A 141 -7.69 -16.41 -10.57
C ASP A 141 -7.85 -15.50 -9.35
N PRO A 142 -9.09 -15.14 -8.98
CA PRO A 142 -9.37 -14.29 -7.83
C PRO A 142 -9.47 -15.06 -6.50
N SER A 143 -9.36 -16.39 -6.48
CA SER A 143 -9.61 -17.24 -5.29
C SER A 143 -8.67 -16.93 -4.11
N LEU A 144 -7.52 -16.32 -4.37
CA LEU A 144 -6.52 -15.95 -3.36
C LEU A 144 -6.77 -14.59 -2.69
N TYR A 145 -7.78 -13.85 -3.15
CA TYR A 145 -8.05 -12.46 -2.76
C TYR A 145 -9.47 -12.27 -2.22
N GLY A 146 -9.73 -11.13 -1.63
CA GLY A 146 -11.09 -10.65 -1.48
C GLY A 146 -11.69 -10.43 -2.88
N VAL A 147 -12.91 -10.94 -3.13
CA VAL A 147 -13.56 -10.85 -4.44
C VAL A 147 -14.73 -9.88 -4.37
N LEU A 148 -14.77 -8.93 -5.30
CA LEU A 148 -15.80 -7.91 -5.41
C LEU A 148 -16.75 -8.24 -6.55
N THR A 149 -18.06 -8.07 -6.32
CA THR A 149 -19.03 -8.02 -7.42
C THR A 149 -19.60 -6.63 -7.56
N PHE A 150 -19.99 -6.27 -8.78
CA PHE A 150 -20.51 -4.96 -9.12
C PHE A 150 -21.82 -5.09 -9.88
N ASP A 151 -22.70 -4.13 -9.70
CA ASP A 151 -23.89 -3.96 -10.57
C ASP A 151 -23.54 -3.18 -11.86
N GLU A 152 -24.55 -2.96 -12.69
CA GLU A 152 -24.42 -2.22 -13.96
C GLU A 152 -24.01 -0.76 -13.77
N GLN A 153 -24.29 -0.17 -12.60
CA GLN A 153 -23.90 1.18 -12.21
C GLN A 153 -22.52 1.22 -11.54
N SER A 154 -21.76 0.11 -11.58
CA SER A 154 -20.44 -0.05 -10.94
C SER A 154 -20.45 0.14 -9.41
N ARG A 155 -21.57 -0.11 -8.72
CA ARG A 155 -21.66 -0.16 -7.27
C ARG A 155 -21.29 -1.56 -6.79
N ILE A 156 -20.57 -1.65 -5.67
CA ILE A 156 -20.20 -2.94 -5.06
C ILE A 156 -21.47 -3.59 -4.48
N THR A 157 -21.77 -4.80 -4.92
CA THR A 157 -22.92 -5.59 -4.46
C THR A 157 -22.54 -6.70 -3.51
N SER A 158 -21.30 -7.22 -3.57
CA SER A 158 -20.78 -8.15 -2.55
C SER A 158 -19.27 -8.08 -2.42
N ILE A 159 -18.78 -8.51 -1.25
CA ILE A 159 -17.37 -8.77 -0.97
C ILE A 159 -17.27 -10.11 -0.30
N GLU A 160 -16.45 -11.01 -0.85
CA GLU A 160 -16.19 -12.34 -0.29
C GLU A 160 -14.69 -12.54 -0.11
N GLU A 161 -14.24 -12.90 1.10
CA GLU A 161 -12.83 -13.16 1.37
C GLU A 161 -12.44 -14.55 0.89
N LYS A 162 -11.50 -14.64 -0.03
CA LYS A 162 -10.91 -15.88 -0.58
C LYS A 162 -11.94 -16.99 -0.83
N PRO A 163 -12.97 -16.72 -1.64
CA PRO A 163 -14.05 -17.68 -1.86
C PRO A 163 -13.55 -18.88 -2.67
N ALA A 164 -13.96 -20.10 -2.27
CA ALA A 164 -13.65 -21.31 -3.04
C ALA A 164 -14.27 -21.32 -4.46
N LYS A 165 -15.36 -20.58 -4.64
CA LYS A 165 -16.03 -20.37 -5.93
C LYS A 165 -16.29 -18.89 -6.15
N PRO A 166 -15.31 -18.16 -6.74
CA PRO A 166 -15.43 -16.72 -6.97
C PRO A 166 -16.60 -16.38 -7.91
N LYS A 167 -17.36 -15.33 -7.56
CA LYS A 167 -18.50 -14.85 -8.36
C LYS A 167 -18.09 -13.85 -9.44
N SER A 168 -16.87 -13.36 -9.41
CA SER A 168 -16.32 -12.43 -10.38
C SER A 168 -14.79 -12.58 -10.47
N HIS A 169 -14.17 -11.93 -11.43
CA HIS A 169 -12.72 -11.82 -11.57
C HIS A 169 -12.13 -10.54 -10.97
N TRP A 170 -12.91 -9.77 -10.19
CA TRP A 170 -12.47 -8.53 -9.58
C TRP A 170 -11.87 -8.79 -8.19
N ALA A 171 -10.54 -8.84 -8.13
CA ALA A 171 -9.81 -8.94 -6.87
C ALA A 171 -9.76 -7.58 -6.15
N ASN A 172 -9.98 -7.58 -4.84
CA ASN A 172 -9.80 -6.43 -3.98
C ASN A 172 -8.30 -6.16 -3.79
N CYS A 173 -7.81 -5.05 -4.30
CA CYS A 173 -6.40 -4.66 -4.17
C CYS A 173 -6.10 -4.20 -2.75
N GLY A 174 -4.87 -4.35 -2.32
CA GLY A 174 -4.40 -4.05 -0.97
C GLY A 174 -4.31 -2.56 -0.63
N ILE A 175 -5.25 -1.73 -1.06
CA ILE A 175 -5.34 -0.31 -0.71
C ILE A 175 -6.79 0.08 -0.37
N TYR A 176 -6.97 0.73 0.79
CA TYR A 176 -8.28 0.97 1.41
C TYR A 176 -8.35 2.38 1.97
N PHE A 177 -9.30 3.18 1.52
CA PHE A 177 -9.59 4.50 2.06
C PHE A 177 -10.85 4.43 2.91
N TYR A 178 -10.76 4.89 4.15
CA TYR A 178 -11.87 4.91 5.10
C TYR A 178 -12.03 6.29 5.70
N ASP A 179 -13.26 6.63 6.10
CA ASP A 179 -13.55 7.80 6.93
C ASP A 179 -13.18 7.54 8.40
N GLY A 180 -13.46 8.50 9.28
CA GLY A 180 -13.09 8.45 10.70
C GLY A 180 -13.71 7.33 11.53
N ARG A 181 -14.65 6.53 10.98
CA ARG A 181 -15.31 5.41 11.66
C ARG A 181 -14.52 4.09 11.63
N ALA A 182 -13.43 4.04 10.84
CA ALA A 182 -12.69 2.79 10.63
C ALA A 182 -12.21 2.14 11.92
N VAL A 183 -11.72 2.93 12.89
CA VAL A 183 -11.26 2.43 14.19
C VAL A 183 -12.40 1.83 15.02
N GLU A 184 -13.55 2.49 15.02
CA GLU A 184 -14.75 2.02 15.74
C GLU A 184 -15.24 0.69 15.13
N PHE A 185 -15.40 0.63 13.81
CA PHE A 185 -15.81 -0.58 13.12
C PHE A 185 -14.81 -1.73 13.35
N ALA A 186 -13.50 -1.46 13.27
CA ALA A 186 -12.47 -2.47 13.49
C ALA A 186 -12.47 -3.04 14.92
N ARG A 187 -12.86 -2.26 15.93
CA ARG A 187 -13.03 -2.74 17.32
C ARG A 187 -14.18 -3.71 17.46
N GLY A 188 -15.23 -3.56 16.66
CA GLY A 188 -16.41 -4.42 16.66
C GLY A 188 -16.25 -5.73 15.88
N LEU A 189 -15.16 -5.91 15.14
CA LEU A 189 -14.94 -7.11 14.34
C LEU A 189 -14.63 -8.33 15.23
N LYS A 190 -15.07 -9.48 14.74
CA LYS A 190 -14.73 -10.80 15.31
C LYS A 190 -13.84 -11.54 14.31
N PRO A 191 -12.91 -12.39 14.79
CA PRO A 191 -12.14 -13.24 13.91
C PRO A 191 -13.05 -14.11 13.04
N SER A 192 -12.68 -14.24 11.77
CA SER A 192 -13.34 -15.14 10.80
C SER A 192 -13.11 -16.62 11.16
N ALA A 193 -13.68 -17.52 10.37
CA ALA A 193 -13.40 -18.97 10.48
C ALA A 193 -11.89 -19.29 10.26
N ARG A 194 -11.13 -18.37 9.68
CA ARG A 194 -9.67 -18.45 9.49
C ARG A 194 -8.89 -17.97 10.73
N GLY A 195 -9.57 -17.45 11.76
CA GLY A 195 -8.95 -16.84 12.92
C GLY A 195 -8.39 -15.42 12.69
N GLU A 196 -8.75 -14.77 11.57
CA GLU A 196 -8.24 -13.46 11.16
C GLU A 196 -9.31 -12.37 11.28
N LEU A 197 -8.91 -11.16 11.68
CA LEU A 197 -9.71 -9.94 11.56
C LEU A 197 -9.64 -9.45 10.12
N GLU A 198 -10.68 -9.78 9.35
CA GLU A 198 -10.68 -9.57 7.91
C GLU A 198 -10.94 -8.10 7.54
N ILE A 199 -10.15 -7.58 6.62
CA ILE A 199 -10.37 -6.22 6.08
C ILE A 199 -11.66 -6.16 5.25
N THR A 200 -12.06 -7.27 4.68
CA THR A 200 -13.34 -7.41 3.97
C THR A 200 -14.53 -7.21 4.90
N ASP A 201 -14.43 -7.66 6.17
CA ASP A 201 -15.49 -7.44 7.15
C ASP A 201 -15.56 -5.97 7.58
N LEU A 202 -14.42 -5.29 7.70
CA LEU A 202 -14.39 -3.84 7.89
C LEU A 202 -15.09 -3.12 6.73
N SER A 203 -14.77 -3.49 5.49
CA SER A 203 -15.41 -2.91 4.31
C SER A 203 -16.90 -3.22 4.24
N ARG A 204 -17.35 -4.39 4.71
CA ARG A 204 -18.78 -4.75 4.81
C ARG A 204 -19.55 -3.86 5.78
N CYS A 205 -18.92 -3.30 6.82
CA CYS A 205 -19.58 -2.31 7.68
C CYS A 205 -20.03 -1.10 6.87
N TYR A 206 -19.17 -0.59 5.99
CA TYR A 206 -19.48 0.53 5.08
C TYR A 206 -20.48 0.13 3.98
N MET A 207 -20.45 -1.12 3.54
CA MET A 207 -21.43 -1.62 2.56
C MET A 207 -22.85 -1.67 3.15
N LYS A 208 -23.00 -2.08 4.41
CA LYS A 208 -24.29 -2.07 5.13
C LYS A 208 -24.89 -0.68 5.24
N ASP A 209 -24.06 0.34 5.38
CA ASP A 209 -24.46 1.74 5.43
C ASP A 209 -24.64 2.39 4.05
N ASN A 210 -24.49 1.64 2.96
CA ASN A 210 -24.48 2.14 1.59
C ASN A 210 -23.45 3.26 1.35
N THR A 211 -22.31 3.22 2.08
CA THR A 211 -21.22 4.21 1.99
C THR A 211 -19.91 3.61 1.47
N LEU A 212 -19.95 2.39 0.91
CA LEU A 212 -18.81 1.76 0.27
C LEU A 212 -18.78 2.07 -1.22
N HIS A 213 -17.64 2.56 -1.71
CA HIS A 213 -17.41 2.88 -3.11
C HIS A 213 -16.29 2.00 -3.69
N GLY A 214 -16.42 1.64 -4.96
CA GLY A 214 -15.42 0.88 -5.71
C GLY A 214 -14.70 1.73 -6.74
N GLY A 215 -13.36 1.67 -6.73
CA GLY A 215 -12.54 2.12 -7.85
C GLY A 215 -12.06 0.91 -8.66
N LYS A 216 -12.22 0.92 -9.99
CA LYS A 216 -11.70 -0.15 -10.86
C LYS A 216 -10.43 0.32 -11.54
N PHE A 217 -9.36 -0.46 -11.44
CA PHE A 217 -8.19 -0.26 -12.28
C PHE A 217 -8.50 -0.73 -13.70
N GLY A 218 -8.27 0.16 -14.65
CA GLY A 218 -8.51 -0.08 -16.08
C GLY A 218 -7.34 -0.76 -16.78
N ARG A 219 -7.49 -0.93 -18.10
CA ARG A 219 -6.41 -1.40 -18.97
C ARG A 219 -5.22 -0.44 -18.93
N GLY A 220 -4.00 -0.97 -18.95
CA GLY A 220 -2.77 -0.17 -18.79
C GLY A 220 -2.38 0.09 -17.34
N SER A 221 -3.14 -0.42 -16.36
CA SER A 221 -2.72 -0.51 -14.97
C SER A 221 -2.12 -1.88 -14.69
N ALA A 222 -1.16 -1.94 -13.76
CA ALA A 222 -0.62 -3.17 -13.20
C ALA A 222 -0.79 -3.13 -11.68
N TRP A 223 -1.36 -4.19 -11.14
CA TRP A 223 -1.33 -4.52 -9.72
C TRP A 223 -0.70 -5.90 -9.58
N LEU A 224 0.36 -5.99 -8.79
CA LEU A 224 1.11 -7.22 -8.59
C LEU A 224 1.20 -7.49 -7.09
N ASP A 225 0.77 -8.70 -6.69
CA ASP A 225 1.00 -9.24 -5.35
C ASP A 225 2.37 -9.94 -5.34
N THR A 226 3.30 -9.41 -4.58
CA THR A 226 4.66 -9.94 -4.47
C THR A 226 4.78 -11.01 -3.37
N GLY A 227 3.69 -11.69 -3.05
CA GLY A 227 3.62 -12.68 -1.99
C GLY A 227 4.16 -14.07 -2.35
N THR A 228 4.59 -14.29 -3.60
CA THR A 228 5.22 -15.53 -4.10
C THR A 228 6.53 -15.21 -4.81
N ALA A 229 7.42 -16.21 -4.95
CA ALA A 229 8.70 -16.03 -5.66
C ALA A 229 8.49 -15.59 -7.13
N ASP A 230 7.52 -16.20 -7.81
CA ASP A 230 7.17 -15.83 -9.19
C ASP A 230 6.60 -14.40 -9.25
N GLY A 231 5.71 -14.03 -8.33
CA GLY A 231 5.14 -12.68 -8.24
C GLY A 231 6.21 -11.62 -7.97
N LEU A 232 7.17 -11.92 -7.09
CA LEU A 232 8.31 -11.05 -6.81
C LEU A 232 9.19 -10.86 -8.05
N LEU A 233 9.50 -11.94 -8.76
CA LEU A 233 10.28 -11.90 -9.99
C LEU A 233 9.57 -11.12 -11.10
N GLN A 234 8.27 -11.38 -11.32
CA GLN A 234 7.46 -10.69 -12.32
C GLN A 234 7.39 -9.19 -12.06
N ALA A 235 7.19 -8.80 -10.80
CA ALA A 235 7.16 -7.39 -10.42
C ALA A 235 8.53 -6.73 -10.63
N ALA A 236 9.63 -7.40 -10.28
CA ALA A 236 10.98 -6.89 -10.51
C ALA A 236 11.27 -6.71 -12.01
N GLN A 237 10.91 -7.69 -12.85
CA GLN A 237 11.06 -7.60 -14.30
C GLN A 237 10.19 -6.51 -14.92
N PHE A 238 8.96 -6.32 -14.42
CA PHE A 238 8.09 -5.24 -14.85
C PHE A 238 8.72 -3.87 -14.57
N VAL A 239 9.19 -3.64 -13.34
CA VAL A 239 9.87 -2.40 -12.95
C VAL A 239 11.11 -2.16 -13.80
N GLN A 240 11.98 -3.17 -13.93
CA GLN A 240 13.17 -3.10 -14.76
C GLN A 240 12.82 -2.68 -16.19
N THR A 241 11.86 -3.37 -16.82
CA THR A 241 11.48 -3.12 -18.22
C THR A 241 11.00 -1.69 -18.42
N VAL A 242 10.13 -1.19 -17.54
CA VAL A 242 9.59 0.16 -17.67
C VAL A 242 10.68 1.20 -17.41
N GLN A 243 11.45 1.08 -16.32
CA GLN A 243 12.50 2.05 -15.98
C GLN A 243 13.61 2.12 -17.05
N THR A 244 14.06 0.97 -17.57
CA THR A 244 15.10 0.94 -18.60
C THR A 244 14.63 1.51 -19.95
N ARG A 245 13.35 1.44 -20.25
CA ARG A 245 12.78 1.97 -21.51
C ARG A 245 12.45 3.45 -21.44
N THR A 246 12.00 3.92 -20.27
CA THR A 246 11.48 5.30 -20.12
C THR A 246 12.48 6.25 -19.47
N GLY A 247 13.44 5.73 -18.70
CA GLY A 247 14.29 6.53 -17.81
C GLY A 247 13.57 7.05 -16.56
N LEU A 248 12.28 6.72 -16.37
CA LEU A 248 11.48 7.19 -15.24
C LEU A 248 11.51 6.18 -14.10
N LEU A 249 11.65 6.66 -12.87
CA LEU A 249 11.59 5.80 -11.69
C LEU A 249 10.14 5.38 -11.40
N ILE A 250 9.99 4.17 -10.89
CA ILE A 250 8.71 3.68 -10.35
C ILE A 250 8.86 3.49 -8.85
N GLY A 251 7.94 4.08 -8.06
CA GLY A 251 7.91 3.89 -6.62
C GLY A 251 9.14 4.45 -5.90
N SER A 252 9.61 5.63 -6.30
CA SER A 252 10.68 6.39 -5.64
C SER A 252 10.07 7.41 -4.67
N PRO A 253 10.16 7.21 -3.35
CA PRO A 253 9.69 8.18 -2.37
C PRO A 253 10.36 9.55 -2.53
N GLU A 254 11.64 9.58 -2.88
CA GLU A 254 12.44 10.80 -3.06
C GLU A 254 11.91 11.63 -4.24
N GLU A 255 11.67 10.98 -5.39
CA GLU A 255 11.08 11.65 -6.55
C GLU A 255 9.66 12.15 -6.26
N VAL A 256 8.81 11.30 -5.61
CA VAL A 256 7.45 11.71 -5.25
C VAL A 256 7.47 12.91 -4.31
N ALA A 257 8.34 12.93 -3.30
CA ALA A 257 8.50 14.06 -2.38
C ALA A 257 8.87 15.35 -3.13
N PHE A 258 9.80 15.26 -4.07
CA PHE A 258 10.21 16.38 -4.91
C PHE A 258 9.08 16.85 -5.85
N ARG A 259 8.45 15.95 -6.61
CA ARG A 259 7.35 16.30 -7.54
C ARG A 259 6.12 16.85 -6.80
N LYS A 260 5.92 16.50 -5.53
CA LYS A 260 4.87 17.07 -4.65
C LYS A 260 5.29 18.41 -4.03
N GLY A 261 6.51 18.88 -4.24
CA GLY A 261 7.03 20.10 -3.63
C GLY A 261 7.22 20.01 -2.12
N TRP A 262 7.36 18.80 -1.57
CA TRP A 262 7.61 18.60 -0.13
C TRP A 262 9.08 18.78 0.22
N ILE A 263 9.97 18.56 -0.74
CA ILE A 263 11.39 18.85 -0.69
C ILE A 263 11.80 19.59 -1.95
N GLY A 264 12.88 20.38 -1.87
CA GLY A 264 13.44 21.11 -3.01
C GLY A 264 14.54 20.32 -3.73
N ALA A 265 15.07 20.89 -4.81
CA ALA A 265 16.14 20.30 -5.60
C ALA A 265 17.45 20.08 -4.80
N LYS A 266 17.73 20.95 -3.84
CA LYS A 266 18.91 20.82 -2.97
C LYS A 266 18.80 19.62 -2.05
N GLU A 267 17.62 19.43 -1.43
CA GLU A 267 17.33 18.29 -0.56
C GLU A 267 17.35 16.99 -1.36
N LEU A 268 16.78 16.97 -2.58
CA LEU A 268 16.81 15.78 -3.44
C LEU A 268 18.24 15.40 -3.84
N ARG A 269 19.08 16.37 -4.18
CA ARG A 269 20.52 16.11 -4.43
C ARG A 269 21.22 15.56 -3.20
N GLY A 270 20.93 16.11 -2.01
CA GLY A 270 21.49 15.62 -0.76
C GLY A 270 21.11 14.17 -0.46
N LEU A 271 19.86 13.76 -0.76
CA LEU A 271 19.41 12.36 -0.66
C LEU A 271 20.16 11.46 -1.66
N ALA A 272 20.30 11.90 -2.92
CA ALA A 272 21.05 11.16 -3.93
C ALA A 272 22.53 10.99 -3.54
N ASP A 273 23.15 12.00 -2.96
CA ASP A 273 24.54 11.93 -2.50
C ASP A 273 24.70 10.98 -1.30
N ALA A 274 23.74 10.94 -0.39
CA ALA A 274 23.73 9.99 0.73
C ALA A 274 23.55 8.52 0.26
N ILE A 275 22.81 8.29 -0.83
CA ILE A 275 22.66 6.97 -1.47
C ILE A 275 23.98 6.54 -2.15
N GLY A 276 24.75 7.47 -2.69
CA GLY A 276 26.07 7.25 -3.26
C GLY A 276 26.12 7.14 -4.77
N LYS A 277 27.04 6.30 -5.30
CA LYS A 277 27.30 6.18 -6.74
C LYS A 277 26.63 4.94 -7.31
N ASN A 278 25.37 5.06 -7.72
CA ASN A 278 24.62 4.01 -8.41
C ASN A 278 23.58 4.63 -9.36
N ALA A 279 22.98 3.82 -10.21
CA ALA A 279 22.02 4.28 -11.23
C ALA A 279 20.81 4.99 -10.63
N TYR A 280 20.30 4.51 -9.48
CA TYR A 280 19.16 5.14 -8.80
C TYR A 280 19.49 6.57 -8.35
N ALA A 281 20.63 6.76 -7.66
CA ALA A 281 21.07 8.09 -7.22
C ALA A 281 21.36 9.02 -8.40
N GLU A 282 21.91 8.50 -9.51
CA GLU A 282 22.18 9.30 -10.71
C GLU A 282 20.86 9.80 -11.33
N THR A 283 19.84 8.97 -11.42
CA THR A 283 18.50 9.39 -11.88
C THR A 283 17.91 10.47 -10.96
N LEU A 284 18.06 10.36 -9.63
CA LEU A 284 17.60 11.41 -8.71
C LEU A 284 18.33 12.73 -8.92
N ARG A 285 19.64 12.72 -9.24
CA ARG A 285 20.41 13.94 -9.56
C ARG A 285 19.92 14.59 -10.86
N GLN A 286 19.60 13.79 -11.88
CA GLN A 286 19.02 14.26 -13.13
C GLN A 286 17.66 14.94 -12.88
N ILE A 287 16.75 14.28 -12.14
CA ILE A 287 15.45 14.84 -11.74
C ILE A 287 15.61 16.16 -10.97
N ALA A 288 16.62 16.27 -10.09
CA ALA A 288 16.89 17.49 -9.33
C ALA A 288 17.48 18.63 -10.22
N GLY A 289 17.85 18.35 -11.44
CA GLY A 289 18.31 19.32 -12.44
C GLY A 289 17.21 19.83 -13.37
N GLU A 290 16.05 19.15 -13.40
CA GLU A 290 14.86 19.59 -14.14
C GLU A 290 14.17 20.79 -13.44
#